data_37006c5db5a67a72c74495b990b5e94f
#
_entry.id   37006c5db5a67a72c74495b990b5e94f
#
_cell.length_a   1.000
_cell.length_b   1.000
_cell.length_c   1.000
_cell.angle_alpha   90.00
_cell.angle_beta   90.00
_cell.angle_gamma   90.00
#
_symmetry.space_group_name_H-M   'P 1'
#
loop_
_entity.id
_entity.type
_entity.pdbx_description
1 polymer ?
#
loop_
_entity_poly.entity_id
_entity_poly.type
_entity_poly.pdbx_seq_one_letter_code
_entity_poly.pdbx_strand_id
1 'polypeptide(L)'
;IQIIEKRRQTYSCACCSSCCKLASSEYSFEELKQRAKNGDVFSKEFISVFVPYDSVDTAQKLYPDYVKLLREHFKDNELYFYYCPKLGSNGLCTDYENRPNICRDFPNNPLVALPLKCSYNEWKQEVEITALTLHALIDIIGYYKQKINEVL
;
A
#
# COMPACT_ATOMS: atom_id res chain seq x y z
N ILE A 1 13.21 2.72 -11.41
CA ILE A 1 11.95 1.96 -11.22
C ILE A 1 12.24 0.47 -11.36
N GLN A 2 12.79 -0.03 -12.46
CA GLN A 2 13.06 -1.47 -12.67
C GLN A 2 13.92 -2.12 -11.57
N ILE A 3 14.90 -1.42 -11.00
CA ILE A 3 15.74 -1.92 -9.90
C ILE A 3 14.89 -2.11 -8.64
N ILE A 4 14.00 -1.18 -8.35
CA ILE A 4 13.12 -1.20 -7.18
C ILE A 4 12.12 -2.37 -7.28
N GLU A 5 11.52 -2.56 -8.45
CA GLU A 5 10.60 -3.67 -8.73
C GLU A 5 11.31 -5.03 -8.64
N LYS A 6 12.51 -5.12 -9.20
CA LYS A 6 13.32 -6.34 -9.14
C LYS A 6 13.72 -6.68 -7.70
N ARG A 7 14.05 -5.67 -6.88
CA ARG A 7 14.33 -5.87 -5.45
C ARG A 7 13.12 -6.35 -4.67
N ARG A 8 11.90 -5.86 -4.97
CA ARG A 8 10.68 -6.36 -4.32
C ARG A 8 10.54 -7.88 -4.46
N GLN A 9 10.96 -8.46 -5.57
CA GLN A 9 10.87 -9.92 -5.82
C GLN A 9 11.75 -10.76 -4.89
N THR A 10 12.73 -10.15 -4.21
CA THR A 10 13.56 -10.83 -3.22
C THR A 10 12.88 -10.92 -1.86
N TYR A 11 11.77 -10.22 -1.65
CA TYR A 11 10.96 -10.24 -0.43
C TYR A 11 9.72 -11.11 -0.61
N SER A 12 9.27 -11.71 0.45
CA SER A 12 8.07 -12.55 0.47
C SER A 12 7.11 -12.16 1.58
N CYS A 13 5.83 -12.42 1.37
CA CYS A 13 4.81 -12.19 2.38
C CYS A 13 4.98 -13.17 3.55
N ALA A 14 5.18 -12.64 4.76
CA ALA A 14 5.24 -13.43 5.99
C ALA A 14 3.86 -13.84 6.53
N CYS A 15 2.80 -13.69 5.75
CA CYS A 15 1.43 -14.05 6.13
C CYS A 15 0.97 -13.43 7.47
N CYS A 16 1.41 -12.20 7.76
CA CYS A 16 1.04 -11.49 9.00
C CYS A 16 -0.45 -11.12 9.09
N SER A 17 -1.21 -11.37 8.05
CA SER A 17 -2.65 -11.11 7.90
C SER A 17 -3.12 -9.65 8.04
N SER A 18 -2.24 -8.70 8.29
CA SER A 18 -2.64 -7.31 8.54
C SER A 18 -3.41 -6.68 7.39
N CYS A 19 -2.97 -6.88 6.13
CA CYS A 19 -3.68 -6.40 4.95
C CYS A 19 -5.02 -7.13 4.70
N CYS A 20 -5.18 -8.35 5.21
CA CYS A 20 -6.45 -9.08 5.15
C CYS A 20 -7.43 -8.60 6.23
N LYS A 21 -6.89 -8.17 7.39
CA LYS A 21 -7.67 -7.65 8.51
C LYS A 21 -8.14 -6.23 8.26
N LEU A 22 -7.30 -5.42 7.63
CA LEU A 22 -7.61 -4.02 7.35
C LEU A 22 -6.99 -3.59 6.03
N ALA A 23 -7.84 -3.45 5.02
CA ALA A 23 -7.56 -2.74 3.78
C ALA A 23 -8.26 -1.39 3.81
N SER A 24 -7.78 -0.42 3.03
CA SER A 24 -8.37 0.90 2.91
C SER A 24 -8.52 1.33 1.46
N SER A 25 -9.48 2.19 1.20
CA SER A 25 -9.69 2.85 -0.07
C SER A 25 -10.22 4.26 0.18
N GLU A 26 -9.92 5.19 -0.72
CA GLU A 26 -10.52 6.54 -0.77
C GLU A 26 -11.96 6.50 -1.31
N TYR A 27 -12.38 5.35 -1.85
CA TYR A 27 -13.71 5.16 -2.41
C TYR A 27 -14.55 4.29 -1.48
N SER A 28 -15.80 4.70 -1.30
CA SER A 28 -16.83 3.89 -0.66
C SER A 28 -17.10 2.60 -1.45
N PHE A 29 -17.73 1.63 -0.83
CA PHE A 29 -18.03 0.35 -1.49
C PHE A 29 -18.97 0.51 -2.70
N GLU A 30 -19.89 1.46 -2.65
CA GLU A 30 -20.79 1.75 -3.77
C GLU A 30 -20.04 2.43 -4.93
N GLU A 31 -19.13 3.34 -4.64
CA GLU A 31 -18.28 3.94 -5.67
C GLU A 31 -17.36 2.90 -6.31
N LEU A 32 -16.75 2.01 -5.52
CA LEU A 32 -15.94 0.91 -6.05
C LEU A 32 -16.75 0.00 -6.97
N LYS A 33 -18.00 -0.34 -6.62
CA LYS A 33 -18.92 -1.11 -7.51
C LYS A 33 -19.19 -0.36 -8.80
N GLN A 34 -19.45 0.94 -8.74
CA GLN A 34 -19.72 1.73 -9.93
C GLN A 34 -18.51 1.83 -10.84
N ARG A 35 -17.32 2.06 -10.27
CA ARG A 35 -16.04 2.08 -10.99
C ARG A 35 -15.74 0.72 -11.65
N ALA A 36 -15.98 -0.38 -10.94
CA ALA A 36 -15.81 -1.72 -11.46
C ALA A 36 -16.73 -2.00 -12.66
N LYS A 37 -18.00 -1.53 -12.62
CA LYS A 37 -18.93 -1.60 -13.76
C LYS A 37 -18.44 -0.79 -14.96
N ASN A 38 -17.76 0.32 -14.72
CA ASN A 38 -17.18 1.19 -15.74
C ASN A 38 -15.82 0.68 -16.27
N GLY A 39 -15.38 -0.52 -15.86
CA GLY A 39 -14.18 -1.16 -16.38
C GLY A 39 -12.91 -0.91 -15.57
N ASP A 40 -12.99 -0.25 -14.41
CA ASP A 40 -11.82 -0.06 -13.51
C ASP A 40 -11.38 -1.41 -12.93
N VAL A 41 -10.22 -1.88 -13.38
CA VAL A 41 -9.65 -3.18 -13.02
C VAL A 41 -9.33 -3.24 -11.53
N PHE A 42 -8.76 -2.18 -10.96
CA PHE A 42 -8.46 -2.14 -9.53
C PHE A 42 -9.73 -2.31 -8.68
N SER A 43 -10.77 -1.52 -8.96
CA SER A 43 -12.03 -1.61 -8.23
C SER A 43 -12.69 -2.98 -8.37
N LYS A 44 -12.63 -3.58 -9.57
CA LYS A 44 -13.16 -4.93 -9.82
C LYS A 44 -12.43 -5.99 -8.98
N GLU A 45 -11.10 -5.96 -8.94
CA GLU A 45 -10.31 -6.87 -8.12
C GLU A 45 -10.53 -6.61 -6.62
N PHE A 46 -10.57 -5.34 -6.21
CA PHE A 46 -10.74 -4.95 -4.81
C PHE A 46 -12.04 -5.48 -4.23
N ILE A 47 -13.19 -5.23 -4.89
CA ILE A 47 -14.50 -5.71 -4.41
C ILE A 47 -14.68 -7.23 -4.51
N SER A 48 -13.86 -7.92 -5.29
CA SER A 48 -13.86 -9.39 -5.35
C SER A 48 -13.22 -10.04 -4.12
N VAL A 49 -12.40 -9.26 -3.38
CA VAL A 49 -11.64 -9.74 -2.22
C VAL A 49 -12.17 -9.17 -0.92
N PHE A 50 -12.47 -7.87 -0.90
CA PHE A 50 -12.72 -7.13 0.32
C PHE A 50 -14.19 -6.74 0.48
N VAL A 51 -14.66 -6.83 1.71
CA VAL A 51 -15.99 -6.35 2.12
C VAL A 51 -15.82 -5.20 3.14
N PRO A 52 -16.73 -4.22 3.13
CA PRO A 52 -16.63 -3.08 4.04
C PRO A 52 -16.86 -3.49 5.49
N TYR A 53 -16.19 -2.81 6.41
CA TYR A 53 -16.62 -2.78 7.81
C TYR A 53 -17.94 -2.03 7.93
N ASP A 54 -18.77 -2.39 8.92
CA ASP A 54 -20.06 -1.75 9.17
C ASP A 54 -19.92 -0.26 9.48
N SER A 55 -18.80 0.13 10.06
CA SER A 55 -18.45 1.53 10.32
C SER A 55 -16.94 1.72 10.46
N VAL A 56 -16.49 2.96 10.26
CA VAL A 56 -15.12 3.40 10.53
C VAL A 56 -14.74 3.16 11.99
N ASP A 57 -15.68 3.35 12.92
CA ASP A 57 -15.47 3.12 14.36
C ASP A 57 -15.16 1.66 14.66
N THR A 58 -15.76 0.72 13.93
CA THR A 58 -15.45 -0.70 14.09
C THR A 58 -13.99 -0.99 13.72
N ALA A 59 -13.52 -0.50 12.58
CA ALA A 59 -12.13 -0.64 12.18
C ALA A 59 -11.17 0.03 13.17
N GLN A 60 -11.51 1.25 13.63
CA GLN A 60 -10.72 2.01 14.60
C GLN A 60 -10.59 1.28 15.95
N LYS A 61 -11.66 0.65 16.45
CA LYS A 61 -11.63 -0.13 17.71
C LYS A 61 -10.79 -1.39 17.59
N LEU A 62 -10.86 -2.07 16.44
CA LEU A 62 -10.14 -3.33 16.21
C LEU A 62 -8.66 -3.13 15.92
N TYR A 63 -8.30 -2.06 15.19
CA TYR A 63 -6.93 -1.83 14.68
C TYR A 63 -6.51 -0.37 14.82
N PRO A 64 -6.49 0.21 16.05
CA PRO A 64 -6.29 1.64 16.26
C PRO A 64 -4.99 2.17 15.68
N ASP A 65 -3.87 1.46 15.89
CA ASP A 65 -2.55 1.89 15.44
C ASP A 65 -2.43 1.89 13.90
N TYR A 66 -3.03 0.88 13.25
CA TYR A 66 -2.97 0.81 11.78
C TYR A 66 -3.92 1.80 11.13
N VAL A 67 -5.10 2.04 11.68
CA VAL A 67 -6.00 3.11 11.22
C VAL A 67 -5.35 4.48 11.39
N LYS A 68 -4.68 4.73 12.51
CA LYS A 68 -3.92 5.96 12.74
C LYS A 68 -2.86 6.15 11.67
N LEU A 69 -2.04 5.14 11.41
CA LEU A 69 -0.99 5.16 10.37
C LEU A 69 -1.56 5.44 8.98
N LEU A 70 -2.69 4.82 8.62
CA LEU A 70 -3.35 5.05 7.33
C LEU A 70 -3.86 6.50 7.21
N ARG A 71 -4.47 7.04 8.26
CA ARG A 71 -4.95 8.44 8.28
C ARG A 71 -3.79 9.45 8.20
N GLU A 72 -2.69 9.19 8.88
CA GLU A 72 -1.49 10.03 8.78
C GLU A 72 -0.87 10.00 7.38
N HIS A 73 -0.94 8.85 6.71
CA HIS A 73 -0.44 8.68 5.35
C HIS A 73 -1.31 9.39 4.29
N PHE A 74 -2.62 9.32 4.44
CA PHE A 74 -3.61 9.86 3.49
C PHE A 74 -4.27 11.15 3.96
N LYS A 75 -3.57 11.99 4.68
CA LYS A 75 -3.92 13.17 5.48
C LYS A 75 -5.29 13.84 5.23
N ASP A 76 -5.66 14.08 3.98
CA ASP A 76 -6.83 14.91 3.60
C ASP A 76 -7.93 14.08 2.90
N ASN A 77 -7.77 12.77 2.78
CA ASN A 77 -8.71 11.92 2.07
C ASN A 77 -9.66 11.22 3.06
N GLU A 78 -10.91 11.16 2.71
CA GLU A 78 -11.84 10.27 3.38
C GLU A 78 -11.42 8.82 3.13
N LEU A 79 -11.33 8.00 4.21
CA LEU A 79 -10.91 6.62 4.12
C LEU A 79 -12.03 5.69 4.56
N TYR A 80 -12.30 4.71 3.71
CA TYR A 80 -13.18 3.59 3.98
C TYR A 80 -12.35 2.35 4.27
N PHE A 81 -12.79 1.56 5.24
CA PHE A 81 -12.06 0.39 5.72
C PHE A 81 -12.79 -0.90 5.37
N TYR A 82 -11.97 -1.91 5.03
CA TYR A 82 -12.43 -3.18 4.50
C TYR A 82 -11.66 -4.33 5.14
N TYR A 83 -12.22 -5.52 5.08
CA TYR A 83 -11.56 -6.76 5.50
C TYR A 83 -11.77 -7.86 4.47
N CYS A 84 -10.90 -8.88 4.51
CA CYS A 84 -11.04 -10.05 3.65
C CYS A 84 -11.78 -11.17 4.39
N PRO A 85 -12.95 -11.62 3.93
CA PRO A 85 -13.71 -12.69 4.56
C PRO A 85 -13.05 -14.07 4.42
N LYS A 86 -12.04 -14.21 3.54
CA LYS A 86 -11.25 -15.44 3.37
C LYS A 86 -10.12 -15.57 4.40
N LEU A 87 -10.02 -14.67 5.37
CA LEU A 87 -9.07 -14.81 6.47
C LEU A 87 -9.61 -15.82 7.48
N GLY A 88 -8.93 -16.94 7.64
CA GLY A 88 -9.28 -17.98 8.60
C GLY A 88 -8.98 -17.57 10.04
N SER A 89 -9.58 -18.28 10.99
CA SER A 89 -9.39 -18.07 12.43
C SER A 89 -7.94 -18.28 12.91
N ASN A 90 -7.17 -19.06 12.15
CA ASN A 90 -5.74 -19.26 12.37
C ASN A 90 -4.86 -18.11 11.83
N GLY A 91 -5.46 -17.05 11.27
CA GLY A 91 -4.75 -15.92 10.69
C GLY A 91 -4.18 -16.17 9.29
N LEU A 92 -4.50 -17.28 8.65
CA LEU A 92 -4.04 -17.61 7.30
C LEU A 92 -5.19 -17.46 6.28
N CYS A 93 -4.82 -17.21 5.02
CA CYS A 93 -5.79 -17.17 3.93
C CYS A 93 -6.33 -18.59 3.65
N THR A 94 -7.65 -18.77 3.64
CA THR A 94 -8.29 -20.05 3.33
C THR A 94 -8.26 -20.40 1.84
N ASP A 95 -7.86 -19.44 0.99
CA ASP A 95 -7.80 -19.59 -0.47
C ASP A 95 -6.46 -19.05 -1.02
N TYR A 96 -5.37 -19.45 -0.37
CA TYR A 96 -4.05 -18.85 -0.62
C TYR A 96 -3.57 -19.05 -2.06
N GLU A 97 -3.78 -20.22 -2.64
CA GLU A 97 -3.33 -20.55 -4.00
C GLU A 97 -4.09 -19.79 -5.09
N ASN A 98 -5.38 -19.48 -4.84
CA ASN A 98 -6.24 -18.79 -5.79
C ASN A 98 -6.36 -17.28 -5.52
N ARG A 99 -5.39 -16.70 -4.79
CA ARG A 99 -5.41 -15.26 -4.51
C ARG A 99 -5.36 -14.46 -5.82
N PRO A 100 -6.22 -13.43 -5.99
CA PRO A 100 -6.13 -12.53 -7.14
C PRO A 100 -4.87 -11.65 -7.08
N ASN A 101 -4.56 -10.98 -8.19
CA ASN A 101 -3.34 -10.19 -8.33
C ASN A 101 -3.22 -9.10 -7.26
N ILE A 102 -4.32 -8.44 -6.91
CA ILE A 102 -4.33 -7.44 -5.83
C ILE A 102 -3.76 -7.98 -4.51
N CYS A 103 -3.87 -9.28 -4.23
CA CYS A 103 -3.29 -9.90 -3.04
C CYS A 103 -1.86 -10.39 -3.26
N ARG A 104 -1.56 -10.92 -4.47
CA ARG A 104 -0.24 -11.49 -4.79
C ARG A 104 0.79 -10.38 -4.97
N ASP A 105 0.38 -9.28 -5.60
CA ASP A 105 1.27 -8.19 -5.97
C ASP A 105 1.37 -7.13 -4.88
N PHE A 106 0.57 -7.23 -3.80
CA PHE A 106 0.69 -6.31 -2.68
C PHE A 106 1.97 -6.57 -1.84
N PRO A 107 2.71 -5.51 -1.51
CA PRO A 107 2.61 -4.14 -1.99
C PRO A 107 3.21 -4.01 -3.40
N ASN A 108 2.47 -3.46 -4.34
CA ASN A 108 2.95 -3.21 -5.70
C ASN A 108 3.62 -1.83 -5.87
N ASN A 109 3.56 -1.01 -4.83
CA ASN A 109 4.06 0.35 -4.82
C ASN A 109 4.72 0.62 -3.45
N PRO A 110 5.96 1.16 -3.40
CA PRO A 110 6.64 1.48 -2.15
C PRO A 110 6.01 2.65 -1.38
N LEU A 111 5.12 3.43 -2.02
CA LEU A 111 4.44 4.55 -1.36
C LEU A 111 3.24 4.12 -0.53
N VAL A 112 2.81 2.85 -0.59
CA VAL A 112 1.70 2.38 0.24
C VAL A 112 2.07 2.38 1.72
N ALA A 113 1.09 2.64 2.57
CA ALA A 113 1.24 2.47 4.02
C ALA A 113 1.24 0.98 4.36
N LEU A 114 2.34 0.50 4.94
CA LEU A 114 2.48 -0.89 5.35
C LEU A 114 2.29 -1.02 6.87
N PRO A 115 1.61 -2.08 7.35
CA PRO A 115 1.55 -2.36 8.77
C PRO A 115 2.95 -2.58 9.37
N LEU A 116 3.15 -2.23 10.63
CA LEU A 116 4.46 -2.34 11.31
C LEU A 116 5.10 -3.74 11.22
N LYS A 117 4.28 -4.80 11.21
CA LYS A 117 4.74 -6.19 11.14
C LYS A 117 4.85 -6.75 9.71
N CYS A 118 4.73 -5.90 8.69
CA CYS A 118 4.82 -6.35 7.29
C CYS A 118 6.27 -6.66 6.92
N SER A 119 6.52 -7.83 6.36
CA SER A 119 7.86 -8.26 5.89
C SER A 119 8.41 -7.39 4.75
N TYR A 120 7.57 -6.61 4.08
CA TYR A 120 8.00 -5.68 3.04
C TYR A 120 8.45 -4.31 3.58
N ASN A 121 8.44 -4.09 4.90
CA ASN A 121 8.91 -2.82 5.46
C ASN A 121 10.39 -2.56 5.17
N GLU A 122 11.22 -3.61 5.17
CA GLU A 122 12.65 -3.47 4.81
C GLU A 122 12.81 -3.01 3.36
N TRP A 123 12.08 -3.63 2.42
CA TRP A 123 12.07 -3.18 1.02
C TRP A 123 11.62 -1.71 0.90
N LYS A 124 10.56 -1.33 1.61
CA LYS A 124 10.07 0.06 1.62
C LYS A 124 11.15 1.02 2.11
N GLN A 125 11.84 0.71 3.20
CA GLN A 125 12.94 1.51 3.74
C GLN A 125 14.11 1.65 2.76
N GLU A 126 14.50 0.57 2.07
CA GLU A 126 15.53 0.63 1.03
C GLU A 126 15.14 1.58 -0.10
N VAL A 127 13.88 1.57 -0.52
CA VAL A 127 13.37 2.47 -1.56
C VAL A 127 13.37 3.93 -1.09
N GLU A 128 12.93 4.18 0.15
CA GLU A 128 12.94 5.52 0.74
C GLU A 128 14.35 6.09 0.84
N ILE A 129 15.32 5.30 1.30
CA ILE A 129 16.74 5.70 1.35
C ILE A 129 17.27 5.99 -0.06
N THR A 130 16.94 5.14 -1.03
CA THR A 130 17.36 5.33 -2.43
C THR A 130 16.78 6.64 -3.01
N ALA A 131 15.51 6.92 -2.74
CA ALA A 131 14.85 8.15 -3.19
C ALA A 131 15.49 9.40 -2.57
N LEU A 132 15.75 9.38 -1.26
CA LEU A 132 16.44 10.47 -0.56
C LEU A 132 17.85 10.71 -1.11
N THR A 133 18.60 9.63 -1.38
CA THR A 133 19.93 9.72 -1.98
C THR A 133 19.88 10.35 -3.38
N LEU A 134 18.93 9.95 -4.20
CA LEU A 134 18.74 10.52 -5.53
C LEU A 134 18.38 12.01 -5.47
N HIS A 135 17.51 12.44 -4.56
CA HIS A 135 17.17 13.85 -4.36
C HIS A 135 18.42 14.66 -3.97
N ALA A 136 19.20 14.18 -3.01
CA ALA A 136 20.44 14.85 -2.59
C ALA A 136 21.42 14.99 -3.76
N LEU A 137 21.57 13.98 -4.60
CA LEU A 137 22.43 14.04 -5.79
C LEU A 137 21.93 15.05 -6.83
N ILE A 138 20.62 15.13 -7.03
CA ILE A 138 20.00 16.11 -7.95
C ILE A 138 20.29 17.54 -7.46
N ASP A 139 20.15 17.79 -6.16
CA ASP A 139 20.43 19.10 -5.55
C ASP A 139 21.90 19.49 -5.71
N ILE A 140 22.84 18.55 -5.45
CA ILE A 140 24.27 18.74 -5.65
C ILE A 140 24.58 19.08 -7.12
N ILE A 141 24.03 18.33 -8.07
CA ILE A 141 24.20 18.58 -9.50
C ILE A 141 23.66 19.97 -9.88
N GLY A 142 22.49 20.33 -9.34
CA GLY A 142 21.88 21.64 -9.56
C GLY A 142 22.78 22.78 -9.09
N TYR A 143 23.33 22.65 -7.88
CA TYR A 143 24.27 23.60 -7.31
C TYR A 143 25.51 23.80 -8.19
N TYR A 144 26.16 22.72 -8.60
CA TYR A 144 27.36 22.83 -9.45
C TYR A 144 27.07 23.36 -10.87
N LYS A 145 25.92 23.03 -11.46
CA LYS A 145 25.51 23.62 -12.74
C LYS A 145 25.35 25.14 -12.63
N GLN A 146 24.74 25.62 -11.54
CA GLN A 146 24.63 27.06 -11.29
C GLN A 146 26.01 27.71 -11.16
N LYS A 147 26.92 27.12 -10.38
CA LYS A 147 28.29 27.63 -10.21
C LYS A 147 29.09 27.70 -11.50
N ILE A 148 28.96 26.73 -12.37
CA ILE A 148 29.60 26.73 -13.69
C ILE A 148 29.06 27.89 -14.54
N ASN A 149 27.75 28.13 -14.55
CA ASN A 149 27.15 29.21 -15.31
C ASN A 149 27.49 30.62 -14.77
N GLU A 150 27.86 30.75 -13.49
CA GLU A 150 28.32 32.01 -12.89
C GLU A 150 29.77 32.37 -13.29
N VAL A 151 30.55 31.41 -13.80
CA VAL A 151 31.99 31.57 -14.14
C VAL A 151 32.22 31.69 -15.65
N LEU A 152 31.25 31.27 -16.46
CA LEU A 152 31.27 31.41 -17.91
C LEU A 152 30.61 32.70 -18.38
#